data_05deab54ace4cae92f04532c21df594b
#
_entry.id   05deab54ace4cae92f04532c21df594b
#
_cell.length_a   1.000
_cell.length_b   1.000
_cell.length_c   1.000
_cell.angle_alpha   90.00
_cell.angle_beta   90.00
_cell.angle_gamma   90.00
#
_symmetry.space_group_name_H-M   'P 1'
#
loop_
_entity.id
_entity.type
_entity.pdbx_description
1 polymer ?
#
loop_
_entity_poly.entity_id
_entity_poly.type
_entity_poly.pdbx_seq_one_letter_code
_entity_poly.pdbx_strand_id
1 'polypeptide(L)'
;MAIELTPTPEAVLVEGAVGCGKTTRLVERAAALLEGGAAPSDLLVLAATPDAARMLAARLEAACGAAVEATCVREVALGLLATEGGRAFSDRAGRLVTPVEMGFIMEDMKTCGLKNRRLKEMLKFFYRSWTELVEDADGNADWLLAGEEADVHGLLKGILDFTGGILEPELSALAVRYLLADGEALAGAQRAHVLVDDYQMLSRASQHVANLLARDSIAVAADPAAVVEVFDSYPYGEGVGEFTQANADCERIVLTESHACGAAAHAASRLREDAAPGAPEITGVGDAPAT
;
A
#
# COMPACT_ATOMS: atom_id res chain seq x y z
N MET A 1 -4.08 -11.18 -18.06
CA MET A 1 -5.13 -10.12 -17.92
C MET A 1 -4.71 -9.24 -16.76
N ALA A 2 -4.70 -7.93 -16.95
CA ALA A 2 -4.29 -7.02 -15.87
C ALA A 2 -5.15 -7.24 -14.60
N ILE A 3 -4.53 -7.13 -13.44
CA ILE A 3 -5.23 -7.23 -12.16
C ILE A 3 -5.96 -5.89 -11.93
N GLU A 4 -7.28 -5.96 -11.83
CA GLU A 4 -8.13 -4.80 -11.54
C GLU A 4 -8.48 -4.75 -10.05
N LEU A 5 -8.74 -3.55 -9.53
CA LEU A 5 -9.14 -3.37 -8.15
C LEU A 5 -10.54 -3.95 -7.91
N THR A 6 -10.67 -4.78 -6.89
CA THR A 6 -11.96 -5.39 -6.54
C THR A 6 -12.84 -4.36 -5.83
N PRO A 7 -14.09 -4.13 -6.29
CA PRO A 7 -15.00 -3.23 -5.59
C PRO A 7 -15.40 -3.80 -4.22
N THR A 8 -15.61 -2.92 -3.25
CA THR A 8 -16.08 -3.25 -1.90
C THR A 8 -17.53 -2.80 -1.73
N PRO A 9 -18.39 -3.56 -1.01
CA PRO A 9 -19.81 -3.21 -0.86
C PRO A 9 -20.06 -1.81 -0.32
N GLU A 10 -19.24 -1.35 0.63
CA GLU A 10 -19.28 0.01 1.16
C GLU A 10 -17.88 0.62 1.09
N ALA A 11 -17.72 1.69 0.32
CA ALA A 11 -16.45 2.38 0.15
C ALA A 11 -16.57 3.85 0.57
N VAL A 12 -15.56 4.35 1.29
CA VAL A 12 -15.46 5.75 1.73
C VAL A 12 -14.09 6.30 1.39
N LEU A 13 -14.04 7.47 0.79
CA LEU A 13 -12.82 8.23 0.53
C LEU A 13 -12.84 9.53 1.33
N VAL A 14 -11.86 9.68 2.21
CA VAL A 14 -11.60 10.93 2.95
C VAL A 14 -10.42 11.65 2.30
N GLU A 15 -10.72 12.72 1.58
CA GLU A 15 -9.70 13.54 0.92
C GLU A 15 -9.41 14.80 1.72
N GLY A 16 -8.15 15.21 1.75
CA GLY A 16 -7.76 16.47 2.38
C GLY A 16 -6.24 16.64 2.39
N ALA A 17 -5.79 17.87 2.47
CA ALA A 17 -4.37 18.19 2.58
C ALA A 17 -3.80 17.80 3.95
N VAL A 18 -2.51 18.06 4.13
CA VAL A 18 -1.84 17.86 5.42
C VAL A 18 -2.53 18.68 6.52
N GLY A 19 -2.76 18.07 7.67
CA GLY A 19 -3.39 18.73 8.83
C GLY A 19 -4.91 18.90 8.74
N CYS A 20 -5.59 18.47 7.68
CA CYS A 20 -7.05 18.59 7.56
C CYS A 20 -7.85 17.57 8.39
N GLY A 21 -7.19 16.70 9.15
CA GLY A 21 -7.88 15.74 10.03
C GLY A 21 -8.26 14.42 9.38
N LYS A 22 -7.68 14.04 8.24
CA LYS A 22 -7.95 12.75 7.57
C LYS A 22 -7.87 11.55 8.52
N THR A 23 -6.72 11.39 9.19
CA THR A 23 -6.49 10.32 10.18
C THR A 23 -7.50 10.39 11.33
N THR A 24 -7.91 11.60 11.75
CA THR A 24 -8.93 11.78 12.79
C THR A 24 -10.27 11.22 12.32
N ARG A 25 -10.66 11.47 11.07
CA ARG A 25 -11.88 10.92 10.48
C ARG A 25 -11.87 9.40 10.41
N LEU A 26 -10.71 8.79 10.10
CA LEU A 26 -10.59 7.32 10.15
C LEU A 26 -10.76 6.79 11.58
N VAL A 27 -10.17 7.44 12.57
CA VAL A 27 -10.31 7.06 13.98
C VAL A 27 -11.74 7.21 14.46
N GLU A 28 -12.43 8.31 14.11
CA GLU A 28 -13.87 8.53 14.39
C GLU A 28 -14.72 7.44 13.74
N ARG A 29 -14.41 7.04 12.51
CA ARG A 29 -15.12 5.95 11.84
C ARG A 29 -14.91 4.60 12.53
N ALA A 30 -13.69 4.29 12.95
CA ALA A 30 -13.41 3.08 13.72
C ALA A 30 -14.23 3.06 15.04
N ALA A 31 -14.27 4.18 15.75
CA ALA A 31 -15.08 4.31 16.98
C ALA A 31 -16.57 4.09 16.69
N ALA A 32 -17.11 4.72 15.63
CA ALA A 32 -18.51 4.56 15.25
C ALA A 32 -18.85 3.11 14.86
N LEU A 33 -17.95 2.38 14.19
CA LEU A 33 -18.15 0.97 13.88
C LEU A 33 -18.23 0.12 15.15
N LEU A 34 -17.34 0.35 16.12
CA LEU A 34 -17.34 -0.35 17.40
C LEU A 34 -18.61 -0.01 18.23
N GLU A 35 -19.01 1.25 18.28
CA GLU A 35 -20.26 1.67 18.91
C GLU A 35 -21.49 1.06 18.22
N GLY A 36 -21.41 0.83 16.91
CA GLY A 36 -22.42 0.14 16.11
C GLY A 36 -22.46 -1.38 16.33
N GLY A 37 -21.56 -1.94 17.15
CA GLY A 37 -21.57 -3.34 17.55
C GLY A 37 -20.54 -4.22 16.81
N ALA A 38 -19.66 -3.66 15.98
CA ALA A 38 -18.54 -4.39 15.40
C ALA A 38 -17.55 -4.79 16.52
N ALA A 39 -16.99 -6.00 16.44
CA ALA A 39 -15.92 -6.39 17.36
C ALA A 39 -14.57 -5.77 16.94
N PRO A 40 -13.64 -5.50 17.87
CA PRO A 40 -12.30 -5.02 17.48
C PRO A 40 -11.59 -5.91 16.48
N SER A 41 -11.83 -7.22 16.50
CA SER A 41 -11.29 -8.19 15.55
C SER A 41 -11.88 -8.09 14.14
N ASP A 42 -13.02 -7.41 13.98
CA ASP A 42 -13.65 -7.18 12.68
C ASP A 42 -12.99 -6.01 11.93
N LEU A 43 -12.19 -5.21 12.63
CA LEU A 43 -11.50 -4.04 12.09
C LEU A 43 -10.03 -4.35 11.83
N LEU A 44 -9.54 -3.88 10.69
CA LEU A 44 -8.11 -3.81 10.35
C LEU A 44 -7.77 -2.40 9.93
N VAL A 45 -6.80 -1.79 10.58
CA VAL A 45 -6.36 -0.45 10.24
C VAL A 45 -4.95 -0.51 9.66
N LEU A 46 -4.80 0.01 8.46
CA LEU A 46 -3.55 -0.05 7.69
C LEU A 46 -2.92 1.33 7.55
N ALA A 47 -1.61 1.38 7.71
CA ALA A 47 -0.81 2.57 7.47
C ALA A 47 0.33 2.26 6.50
N ALA A 48 0.94 3.31 5.91
CA ALA A 48 2.02 3.15 4.94
C ALA A 48 3.32 2.63 5.57
N THR A 49 3.56 2.90 6.86
CA THR A 49 4.80 2.50 7.55
C THR A 49 4.50 1.91 8.93
N PRO A 50 5.42 1.08 9.49
CA PRO A 50 5.27 0.55 10.85
C PRO A 50 5.18 1.64 11.93
N ASP A 51 5.88 2.76 11.76
CA ASP A 51 5.84 3.87 12.69
C ASP A 51 4.48 4.57 12.67
N ALA A 52 3.93 4.82 11.48
CA ALA A 52 2.59 5.37 11.31
C ALA A 52 1.53 4.41 11.91
N ALA A 53 1.67 3.11 11.70
CA ALA A 53 0.79 2.10 12.28
C ALA A 53 0.80 2.13 13.81
N ARG A 54 1.98 2.23 14.44
CA ARG A 54 2.10 2.36 15.92
C ARG A 54 1.44 3.63 16.46
N MET A 55 1.64 4.76 15.76
CA MET A 55 0.98 6.03 16.13
C MET A 55 -0.54 5.93 15.99
N LEU A 56 -1.01 5.28 14.95
CA LEU A 56 -2.43 5.08 14.68
C LEU A 56 -3.07 4.15 15.73
N ALA A 57 -2.39 3.05 16.10
CA ALA A 57 -2.82 2.15 17.16
C ALA A 57 -3.05 2.89 18.50
N ALA A 58 -2.11 3.75 18.91
CA ALA A 58 -2.24 4.53 20.13
C ALA A 58 -3.43 5.52 20.08
N ARG A 59 -3.71 6.13 18.92
CA ARG A 59 -4.86 7.01 18.72
C ARG A 59 -6.18 6.26 18.76
N LEU A 60 -6.23 5.07 18.15
CA LEU A 60 -7.39 4.19 18.17
C LEU A 60 -7.70 3.72 19.59
N GLU A 61 -6.70 3.26 20.34
CA GLU A 61 -6.87 2.85 21.73
C GLU A 61 -7.41 3.99 22.61
N ALA A 62 -6.86 5.20 22.44
CA ALA A 62 -7.32 6.38 23.17
C ALA A 62 -8.76 6.79 22.83
N ALA A 63 -9.18 6.63 21.57
CA ALA A 63 -10.50 7.04 21.11
C ALA A 63 -11.57 5.96 21.35
N CYS A 64 -11.21 4.69 21.12
CA CYS A 64 -12.17 3.58 21.15
C CYS A 64 -12.22 2.85 22.50
N GLY A 65 -11.23 3.05 23.38
CA GLY A 65 -11.13 2.30 24.64
C GLY A 65 -10.90 0.80 24.45
N ALA A 66 -10.56 0.36 23.24
CA ALA A 66 -10.32 -1.02 22.85
C ALA A 66 -9.11 -1.10 21.92
N ALA A 67 -8.35 -2.20 22.00
CA ALA A 67 -7.25 -2.46 21.10
C ALA A 67 -7.80 -2.91 19.73
N VAL A 68 -7.61 -2.06 18.72
CA VAL A 68 -7.91 -2.38 17.32
C VAL A 68 -6.59 -2.70 16.63
N GLU A 69 -6.58 -3.73 15.77
CA GLU A 69 -5.39 -4.11 15.01
C GLU A 69 -5.01 -2.97 14.04
N ALA A 70 -3.83 -2.38 14.26
CA ALA A 70 -3.25 -1.40 13.35
C ALA A 70 -1.83 -1.85 12.97
N THR A 71 -1.60 -1.99 11.66
CA THR A 71 -0.36 -2.53 11.10
C THR A 71 -0.05 -1.88 9.75
N CYS A 72 1.02 -2.28 9.08
CA CYS A 72 1.27 -1.86 7.71
C CYS A 72 1.01 -3.02 6.73
N VAL A 73 0.68 -2.68 5.48
CA VAL A 73 0.40 -3.68 4.43
C VAL A 73 1.56 -4.66 4.25
N ARG A 74 2.79 -4.19 4.38
CA ARG A 74 4.00 -5.02 4.33
C ARG A 74 3.98 -6.16 5.36
N GLU A 75 3.60 -5.88 6.60
CA GLU A 75 3.54 -6.88 7.67
C GLU A 75 2.42 -7.89 7.41
N VAL A 76 1.27 -7.42 6.94
CA VAL A 76 0.16 -8.30 6.56
C VAL A 76 0.57 -9.22 5.40
N ALA A 77 1.15 -8.67 4.33
CA ALA A 77 1.60 -9.44 3.18
C ALA A 77 2.66 -10.49 3.56
N LEU A 78 3.60 -10.12 4.43
CA LEU A 78 4.60 -11.05 4.95
C LEU A 78 3.95 -12.15 5.78
N GLY A 79 3.00 -11.81 6.66
CA GLY A 79 2.25 -12.78 7.45
C GLY A 79 1.49 -13.79 6.58
N LEU A 80 0.83 -13.33 5.52
CA LEU A 80 0.13 -14.17 4.55
C LEU A 80 1.07 -15.17 3.87
N LEU A 81 2.20 -14.70 3.37
CA LEU A 81 3.18 -15.54 2.68
C LEU A 81 4.01 -16.42 3.63
N ALA A 82 4.01 -16.14 4.93
CA ALA A 82 4.62 -17.00 5.96
C ALA A 82 3.71 -18.14 6.40
N THR A 83 2.43 -18.18 6.02
CA THR A 83 1.55 -19.33 6.26
C THR A 83 2.00 -20.55 5.45
N GLU A 84 1.51 -21.74 5.79
CA GLU A 84 1.80 -22.95 5.01
C GLU A 84 1.34 -22.82 3.56
N GLY A 85 0.12 -22.32 3.33
CA GLY A 85 -0.42 -22.06 1.99
C GLY A 85 0.37 -21.01 1.23
N GLY A 86 0.76 -19.90 1.88
CA GLY A 86 1.56 -18.86 1.27
C GLY A 86 2.96 -19.33 0.86
N ARG A 87 3.60 -20.15 1.68
CA ARG A 87 4.89 -20.79 1.34
C ARG A 87 4.75 -21.77 0.18
N ALA A 88 3.71 -22.59 0.20
CA ALA A 88 3.43 -23.54 -0.88
C ALA A 88 3.13 -22.82 -2.20
N PHE A 89 2.39 -21.70 -2.15
CA PHE A 89 2.07 -20.90 -3.33
C PHE A 89 3.31 -20.22 -3.93
N SER A 90 4.12 -19.57 -3.10
CA SER A 90 5.28 -18.81 -3.56
C SER A 90 6.52 -19.66 -3.82
N ASP A 91 6.55 -20.91 -3.37
CA ASP A 91 7.75 -21.76 -3.29
C ASP A 91 8.92 -21.08 -2.54
N ARG A 92 8.57 -20.27 -1.52
CA ARG A 92 9.51 -19.46 -0.73
C ARG A 92 9.30 -19.70 0.76
N ALA A 93 10.29 -19.39 1.56
CA ALA A 93 10.26 -19.58 3.01
C ALA A 93 9.36 -18.62 3.78
N GLY A 94 8.71 -17.67 3.10
CA GLY A 94 7.85 -16.66 3.73
C GLY A 94 8.64 -15.66 4.57
N ARG A 95 9.86 -15.30 4.15
CA ARG A 95 10.75 -14.35 4.82
C ARG A 95 11.36 -13.37 3.82
N LEU A 96 11.68 -12.18 4.28
CA LEU A 96 12.36 -11.21 3.45
C LEU A 96 13.85 -11.53 3.29
N VAL A 97 14.38 -11.17 2.12
CA VAL A 97 15.82 -11.12 1.85
C VAL A 97 16.43 -10.03 2.71
N THR A 98 17.48 -10.38 3.46
CA THR A 98 18.21 -9.40 4.25
C THR A 98 19.18 -8.56 3.38
N PRO A 99 19.61 -7.36 3.85
CA PRO A 99 20.59 -6.56 3.11
C PRO A 99 21.92 -7.31 2.84
N VAL A 100 22.32 -8.21 3.72
CA VAL A 100 23.53 -9.04 3.53
C VAL A 100 23.31 -10.05 2.42
N GLU A 101 22.19 -10.77 2.43
CA GLU A 101 21.82 -11.72 1.36
C GLU A 101 21.69 -11.00 0.01
N MET A 102 21.11 -9.78 0.00
CA MET A 102 21.04 -8.98 -1.22
C MET A 102 22.42 -8.67 -1.79
N GLY A 103 23.42 -8.48 -0.94
CA GLY A 103 24.82 -8.35 -1.37
C GLY A 103 25.32 -9.59 -2.11
N PHE A 104 25.04 -10.79 -1.60
CA PHE A 104 25.39 -12.05 -2.27
C PHE A 104 24.62 -12.25 -3.57
N ILE A 105 23.32 -12.00 -3.56
CA ILE A 105 22.50 -12.05 -4.78
C ILE A 105 23.08 -11.16 -5.87
N MET A 106 23.50 -9.95 -5.53
CA MET A 106 24.14 -9.03 -6.48
C MET A 106 25.47 -9.55 -7.04
N GLU A 107 26.26 -10.25 -6.23
CA GLU A 107 27.51 -10.87 -6.71
C GLU A 107 27.21 -12.06 -7.64
N ASP A 108 26.25 -12.90 -7.29
CA ASP A 108 25.83 -14.03 -8.12
C ASP A 108 25.26 -13.56 -9.46
N MET A 109 24.45 -12.50 -9.46
CA MET A 109 23.90 -11.92 -10.69
C MET A 109 24.97 -11.37 -11.64
N LYS A 110 26.16 -11.00 -11.16
CA LYS A 110 27.27 -10.58 -12.05
C LYS A 110 27.78 -11.71 -12.96
N THR A 111 27.45 -12.94 -12.64
CA THR A 111 27.82 -14.10 -13.49
C THR A 111 27.17 -14.04 -14.87
N CYS A 112 26.09 -13.28 -15.06
CA CYS A 112 25.53 -13.01 -16.40
C CYS A 112 26.38 -12.07 -17.27
N GLY A 113 27.52 -11.56 -16.75
CA GLY A 113 28.43 -10.69 -17.47
C GLY A 113 28.10 -9.22 -17.48
N LEU A 114 27.02 -8.80 -16.78
CA LEU A 114 26.60 -7.41 -16.72
C LEU A 114 27.35 -6.62 -15.64
N LYS A 115 27.55 -5.32 -15.92
CA LYS A 115 28.10 -4.39 -14.94
C LYS A 115 27.07 -4.04 -13.87
N ASN A 116 27.52 -3.80 -12.65
CA ASN A 116 26.68 -3.42 -11.50
C ASN A 116 25.66 -2.32 -11.80
N ARG A 117 26.03 -1.33 -12.60
CA ARG A 117 25.10 -0.24 -12.96
C ARG A 117 23.90 -0.78 -13.71
N ARG A 118 24.14 -1.61 -14.74
CA ARG A 118 23.05 -2.18 -15.55
C ARG A 118 22.17 -3.12 -14.75
N LEU A 119 22.78 -3.97 -13.89
CA LEU A 119 22.02 -4.82 -12.98
C LEU A 119 21.10 -4.01 -12.03
N LYS A 120 21.60 -2.92 -11.45
CA LYS A 120 20.81 -2.06 -10.61
C LYS A 120 19.67 -1.36 -11.36
N GLU A 121 19.89 -0.96 -12.60
CA GLU A 121 18.85 -0.39 -13.47
C GLU A 121 17.75 -1.42 -13.74
N MET A 122 18.12 -2.68 -14.05
CA MET A 122 17.16 -3.77 -14.26
C MET A 122 16.40 -4.13 -12.99
N LEU A 123 17.07 -4.20 -11.83
CA LEU A 123 16.40 -4.45 -10.56
C LEU A 123 15.37 -3.37 -10.24
N LYS A 124 15.71 -2.10 -10.45
CA LYS A 124 14.73 -1.01 -10.28
C LYS A 124 13.52 -1.17 -11.19
N PHE A 125 13.74 -1.60 -12.42
CA PHE A 125 12.67 -1.88 -13.35
C PHE A 125 11.79 -3.04 -12.85
N PHE A 126 12.36 -4.16 -12.39
CA PHE A 126 11.60 -5.27 -11.82
C PHE A 126 10.84 -4.85 -10.57
N TYR A 127 11.48 -4.11 -9.66
CA TYR A 127 10.84 -3.60 -8.44
C TYR A 127 9.61 -2.76 -8.75
N ARG A 128 9.76 -1.84 -9.70
CA ARG A 128 8.66 -1.01 -10.17
C ARG A 128 7.53 -1.85 -10.77
N SER A 129 7.87 -2.81 -11.60
CA SER A 129 6.89 -3.68 -12.26
C SER A 129 6.09 -4.51 -11.27
N TRP A 130 6.72 -5.03 -10.23
CA TRP A 130 6.00 -5.75 -9.16
C TRP A 130 5.12 -4.81 -8.33
N THR A 131 5.65 -3.68 -7.91
CA THR A 131 4.89 -2.72 -7.10
C THR A 131 3.73 -2.09 -7.85
N GLU A 132 3.82 -1.97 -9.18
CA GLU A 132 2.74 -1.49 -10.07
C GLU A 132 1.81 -2.60 -10.58
N LEU A 133 2.02 -3.87 -10.20
CA LEU A 133 1.23 -5.02 -10.66
C LEU A 133 1.15 -5.10 -12.21
N VAL A 134 2.29 -4.94 -12.87
CA VAL A 134 2.36 -5.05 -14.34
C VAL A 134 2.20 -6.50 -14.80
N GLU A 135 2.52 -7.46 -13.92
CA GLU A 135 2.29 -8.89 -14.13
C GLU A 135 0.80 -9.23 -14.01
N ASP A 136 0.37 -10.25 -14.74
CA ASP A 136 -0.99 -10.80 -14.58
C ASP A 136 -1.13 -11.63 -13.29
N ALA A 137 -2.34 -12.17 -13.06
CA ALA A 137 -2.63 -13.00 -11.89
C ALA A 137 -1.74 -14.25 -11.79
N ASP A 138 -1.26 -14.77 -12.92
CA ASP A 138 -0.38 -15.94 -12.98
C ASP A 138 1.10 -15.55 -12.84
N GLY A 139 1.42 -14.27 -12.74
CA GLY A 139 2.78 -13.76 -12.65
C GLY A 139 3.51 -13.67 -13.98
N ASN A 140 2.77 -13.71 -15.11
CA ASN A 140 3.35 -13.50 -16.43
C ASN A 140 3.43 -12.00 -16.73
N ALA A 141 4.51 -11.62 -17.37
CA ALA A 141 4.73 -10.23 -17.75
C ALA A 141 5.12 -10.17 -19.22
N ASP A 142 4.24 -9.60 -20.04
CA ASP A 142 4.46 -9.45 -21.49
C ASP A 142 5.70 -8.58 -21.80
N TRP A 143 6.14 -7.77 -20.88
CA TRP A 143 7.33 -6.92 -20.99
C TRP A 143 8.65 -7.68 -20.82
N LEU A 144 8.63 -8.93 -20.30
CA LEU A 144 9.77 -9.84 -20.20
C LEU A 144 9.96 -10.69 -21.48
N LEU A 145 9.64 -10.13 -22.61
CA LEU A 145 9.42 -10.93 -23.83
C LEU A 145 10.68 -11.52 -24.46
N ALA A 146 11.84 -10.93 -24.30
CA ALA A 146 13.08 -11.49 -24.86
C ALA A 146 14.34 -10.76 -24.37
N GLY A 147 15.48 -11.44 -24.51
CA GLY A 147 16.80 -10.85 -24.38
C GLY A 147 17.31 -10.74 -22.94
N GLU A 148 18.16 -9.75 -22.71
CA GLU A 148 18.93 -9.58 -21.50
C GLU A 148 18.07 -9.45 -20.24
N GLU A 149 16.91 -8.77 -20.33
CA GLU A 149 15.98 -8.59 -19.21
C GLU A 149 15.37 -9.92 -18.75
N ALA A 150 14.96 -10.77 -19.69
CA ALA A 150 14.41 -12.09 -19.39
C ALA A 150 15.45 -13.01 -18.75
N ASP A 151 16.68 -12.99 -19.26
CA ASP A 151 17.79 -13.79 -18.72
C ASP A 151 18.12 -13.36 -17.28
N VAL A 152 18.20 -12.06 -17.03
CA VAL A 152 18.50 -11.50 -15.70
C VAL A 152 17.35 -11.75 -14.73
N HIS A 153 16.10 -11.61 -15.16
CA HIS A 153 14.94 -11.93 -14.34
C HIS A 153 14.89 -13.43 -13.99
N GLY A 154 15.13 -14.31 -14.97
CA GLY A 154 15.18 -15.75 -14.74
C GLY A 154 16.30 -16.15 -13.77
N LEU A 155 17.50 -15.55 -13.88
CA LEU A 155 18.58 -15.75 -12.94
C LEU A 155 18.20 -15.28 -11.52
N LEU A 156 17.65 -14.07 -11.40
CA LEU A 156 17.18 -13.54 -10.10
C LEU A 156 16.16 -14.47 -9.46
N LYS A 157 15.16 -14.90 -10.23
CA LYS A 157 14.13 -15.84 -9.76
C LYS A 157 14.77 -17.13 -9.27
N GLY A 158 15.68 -17.73 -10.04
CA GLY A 158 16.38 -18.96 -9.64
C GLY A 158 17.16 -18.81 -8.33
N ILE A 159 17.82 -17.67 -8.11
CA ILE A 159 18.55 -17.37 -6.87
C ILE A 159 17.55 -17.22 -5.70
N LEU A 160 16.45 -16.53 -5.90
CA LEU A 160 15.43 -16.34 -4.88
C LEU A 160 14.72 -17.66 -4.52
N ASP A 161 14.43 -18.52 -5.51
CA ASP A 161 13.88 -19.86 -5.30
C ASP A 161 14.86 -20.74 -4.50
N PHE A 162 16.13 -20.67 -4.81
CA PHE A 162 17.18 -21.41 -4.07
C PHE A 162 17.34 -20.92 -2.62
N THR A 163 17.29 -19.61 -2.40
CA THR A 163 17.47 -19.00 -1.07
C THR A 163 16.19 -19.01 -0.23
N GLY A 164 15.04 -19.19 -0.87
CA GLY A 164 13.72 -19.10 -0.25
C GLY A 164 13.33 -17.70 0.23
N GLY A 165 14.07 -16.67 -0.16
CA GLY A 165 13.81 -15.28 0.25
C GLY A 165 12.83 -14.57 -0.68
N ILE A 166 12.10 -13.60 -0.16
CA ILE A 166 11.21 -12.70 -0.89
C ILE A 166 11.84 -11.30 -0.88
N LEU A 167 11.90 -10.64 -2.03
CA LEU A 167 12.30 -9.24 -2.09
C LEU A 167 11.15 -8.35 -1.62
N GLU A 168 11.47 -7.29 -0.89
CA GLU A 168 10.45 -6.39 -0.35
C GLU A 168 9.53 -5.79 -1.43
N PRO A 169 10.03 -5.34 -2.60
CA PRO A 169 9.17 -4.85 -3.68
C PRO A 169 8.25 -5.91 -4.32
N GLU A 170 8.63 -7.20 -4.26
CA GLU A 170 7.85 -8.33 -4.77
C GLU A 170 6.71 -8.75 -3.82
N LEU A 171 6.85 -8.44 -2.53
CA LEU A 171 6.04 -8.97 -1.44
C LEU A 171 4.53 -8.77 -1.63
N SER A 172 4.10 -7.53 -1.89
CA SER A 172 2.67 -7.23 -2.06
C SER A 172 2.10 -7.83 -3.34
N ALA A 173 2.87 -7.90 -4.43
CA ALA A 173 2.43 -8.55 -5.66
C ALA A 173 2.22 -10.07 -5.46
N LEU A 174 3.13 -10.73 -4.76
CA LEU A 174 2.97 -12.15 -4.39
C LEU A 174 1.73 -12.36 -3.50
N ALA A 175 1.50 -11.48 -2.51
CA ALA A 175 0.34 -11.56 -1.65
C ALA A 175 -0.98 -11.37 -2.43
N VAL A 176 -1.04 -10.42 -3.37
CA VAL A 176 -2.21 -10.24 -4.25
C VAL A 176 -2.49 -11.52 -5.04
N ARG A 177 -1.47 -12.08 -5.69
CA ARG A 177 -1.62 -13.29 -6.50
C ARG A 177 -2.03 -14.49 -5.65
N TYR A 178 -1.46 -14.63 -4.46
CA TYR A 178 -1.84 -15.69 -3.52
C TYR A 178 -3.32 -15.58 -3.11
N LEU A 179 -3.76 -14.40 -2.70
CA LEU A 179 -5.15 -14.18 -2.29
C LEU A 179 -6.15 -14.39 -3.45
N LEU A 180 -5.76 -14.03 -4.68
CA LEU A 180 -6.59 -14.27 -5.87
C LEU A 180 -6.65 -15.75 -6.27
N ALA A 181 -5.59 -16.52 -6.01
CA ALA A 181 -5.51 -17.94 -6.35
C ALA A 181 -6.16 -18.85 -5.31
N ASP A 182 -6.23 -18.42 -4.05
CA ASP A 182 -6.72 -19.22 -2.91
C ASP A 182 -7.86 -18.50 -2.18
N GLY A 183 -9.09 -18.89 -2.50
CA GLY A 183 -10.29 -18.30 -1.90
C GLY A 183 -10.42 -18.59 -0.39
N GLU A 184 -9.86 -19.69 0.13
CA GLU A 184 -9.86 -19.96 1.58
C GLU A 184 -8.88 -19.05 2.30
N ALA A 185 -7.70 -18.85 1.73
CA ALA A 185 -6.72 -17.88 2.23
C ALA A 185 -7.29 -16.45 2.23
N LEU A 186 -7.96 -16.06 1.14
CA LEU A 186 -8.64 -14.78 1.06
C LEU A 186 -9.69 -14.62 2.15
N ALA A 187 -10.62 -15.56 2.27
CA ALA A 187 -11.69 -15.52 3.28
C ALA A 187 -11.14 -15.50 4.72
N GLY A 188 -10.05 -16.23 4.97
CA GLY A 188 -9.38 -16.25 6.27
C GLY A 188 -8.64 -14.95 6.61
N ALA A 189 -8.16 -14.24 5.59
CA ALA A 189 -7.43 -12.97 5.74
C ALA A 189 -8.37 -11.75 5.87
N GLN A 190 -9.56 -11.82 5.29
CA GLN A 190 -10.51 -10.70 5.26
C GLN A 190 -10.97 -10.28 6.66
N ARG A 191 -11.20 -8.97 6.78
CA ARG A 191 -11.90 -8.35 7.92
C ARG A 191 -13.17 -7.68 7.42
N ALA A 192 -14.15 -7.55 8.30
CA ALA A 192 -15.39 -6.86 7.96
C ALA A 192 -15.11 -5.43 7.48
N HIS A 193 -14.25 -4.73 8.21
CA HIS A 193 -13.96 -3.32 7.97
C HIS A 193 -12.46 -3.08 7.88
N VAL A 194 -12.01 -2.48 6.77
CA VAL A 194 -10.63 -2.08 6.57
C VAL A 194 -10.56 -0.54 6.47
N LEU A 195 -9.65 0.05 7.25
CA LEU A 195 -9.37 1.49 7.21
C LEU A 195 -7.93 1.71 6.81
N VAL A 196 -7.68 2.60 5.86
CA VAL A 196 -6.32 2.81 5.31
C VAL A 196 -5.94 4.28 5.40
N ASP A 197 -4.87 4.57 6.14
CA ASP A 197 -4.34 5.94 6.23
C ASP A 197 -3.23 6.15 5.19
N ASP A 198 -3.19 7.37 4.62
CA ASP A 198 -2.24 7.76 3.58
C ASP A 198 -2.19 6.76 2.38
N TYR A 199 -3.38 6.40 1.88
CA TYR A 199 -3.55 5.42 0.80
C TYR A 199 -2.70 5.71 -0.44
N GLN A 200 -2.52 6.99 -0.81
CA GLN A 200 -1.67 7.42 -1.92
C GLN A 200 -0.17 7.09 -1.72
N MET A 201 0.26 6.83 -0.47
CA MET A 201 1.63 6.47 -0.14
C MET A 201 1.91 4.97 -0.31
N LEU A 202 0.88 4.16 -0.48
CA LEU A 202 1.02 2.73 -0.77
C LEU A 202 1.36 2.53 -2.25
N SER A 203 2.14 1.49 -2.55
CA SER A 203 2.30 1.01 -3.94
C SER A 203 0.97 0.46 -4.46
N ARG A 204 0.80 0.39 -5.77
CA ARG A 204 -0.41 -0.18 -6.39
C ARG A 204 -0.70 -1.58 -5.87
N ALA A 205 0.32 -2.44 -5.81
CA ALA A 205 0.19 -3.79 -5.23
C ALA A 205 -0.30 -3.76 -3.77
N SER A 206 0.21 -2.84 -2.95
CA SER A 206 -0.21 -2.70 -1.56
C SER A 206 -1.65 -2.19 -1.44
N GLN A 207 -2.08 -1.31 -2.33
CA GLN A 207 -3.47 -0.85 -2.40
C GLN A 207 -4.41 -2.01 -2.75
N HIS A 208 -4.01 -2.88 -3.68
CA HIS A 208 -4.78 -4.09 -4.00
C HIS A 208 -4.86 -5.07 -2.83
N VAL A 209 -3.76 -5.29 -2.08
CA VAL A 209 -3.83 -6.09 -0.85
C VAL A 209 -4.85 -5.50 0.12
N ALA A 210 -4.81 -4.19 0.39
CA ALA A 210 -5.74 -3.54 1.31
C ALA A 210 -7.21 -3.72 0.89
N ASN A 211 -7.50 -3.60 -0.42
CA ASN A 211 -8.84 -3.80 -0.95
C ASN A 211 -9.31 -5.25 -0.86
N LEU A 212 -8.45 -6.23 -1.15
CA LEU A 212 -8.78 -7.66 -1.03
C LEU A 212 -9.09 -8.07 0.41
N LEU A 213 -8.45 -7.43 1.40
CA LEU A 213 -8.69 -7.70 2.81
C LEU A 213 -10.04 -7.15 3.32
N ALA A 214 -10.69 -6.25 2.60
CA ALA A 214 -11.96 -5.67 2.97
C ALA A 214 -13.13 -6.55 2.51
N ARG A 215 -13.91 -7.09 3.46
CA ARG A 215 -15.07 -7.90 3.12
C ARG A 215 -16.34 -7.06 2.94
N ASP A 216 -16.66 -6.23 3.91
CA ASP A 216 -17.92 -5.50 3.97
C ASP A 216 -17.73 -4.00 3.69
N SER A 217 -16.71 -3.38 4.26
CA SER A 217 -16.41 -1.96 4.00
C SER A 217 -14.92 -1.63 3.97
N ILE A 218 -14.58 -0.61 3.18
CA ILE A 218 -13.27 0.01 3.16
C ILE A 218 -13.38 1.54 3.28
N ALA A 219 -12.56 2.13 4.14
CA ALA A 219 -12.42 3.58 4.22
C ALA A 219 -10.96 3.97 3.99
N VAL A 220 -10.71 4.80 3.01
CA VAL A 220 -9.36 5.27 2.69
C VAL A 220 -9.22 6.77 2.95
N ALA A 221 -8.13 7.16 3.59
CA ALA A 221 -7.75 8.56 3.72
C ALA A 221 -6.59 8.86 2.77
N ALA A 222 -6.72 9.92 1.96
CA ALA A 222 -5.75 10.22 0.93
C ALA A 222 -5.57 11.73 0.68
N ASP A 223 -4.38 12.05 0.20
CA ASP A 223 -4.08 13.32 -0.47
C ASP A 223 -3.32 13.03 -1.78
N PRO A 224 -4.01 12.93 -2.93
CA PRO A 224 -3.36 12.60 -4.20
C PRO A 224 -2.26 13.59 -4.61
N ALA A 225 -2.29 14.81 -4.08
CA ALA A 225 -1.26 15.82 -4.34
C ALA A 225 -0.02 15.69 -3.44
N ALA A 226 -0.09 14.88 -2.38
CA ALA A 226 0.99 14.68 -1.41
C ALA A 226 1.63 13.28 -1.58
N VAL A 227 2.16 13.02 -2.76
CA VAL A 227 2.87 11.77 -3.06
C VAL A 227 4.36 12.04 -2.94
N VAL A 228 5.02 11.34 -2.00
CA VAL A 228 6.46 11.48 -1.76
C VAL A 228 7.10 10.10 -1.85
N GLU A 229 7.97 9.91 -2.83
CA GLU A 229 8.76 8.69 -2.93
C GLU A 229 9.84 8.70 -1.83
N VAL A 230 9.80 7.70 -0.95
CA VAL A 230 10.77 7.50 0.12
C VAL A 230 11.40 6.11 -0.06
N PHE A 231 12.71 6.08 -0.26
CA PHE A 231 13.50 4.83 -0.29
C PHE A 231 12.93 3.72 -1.20
N ASP A 232 12.68 4.03 -2.47
CA ASP A 232 12.12 3.08 -3.44
C ASP A 232 10.77 2.45 -3.00
N SER A 233 9.93 3.21 -2.28
CA SER A 233 8.61 2.75 -1.82
C SER A 233 7.56 2.68 -2.93
N TYR A 234 7.82 3.30 -4.07
CA TYR A 234 6.94 3.33 -5.25
C TYR A 234 5.49 3.70 -4.92
N PRO A 235 5.24 4.85 -4.28
CA PRO A 235 3.90 5.28 -3.93
C PRO A 235 3.06 5.49 -5.20
N TYR A 236 1.78 5.12 -5.13
CA TYR A 236 0.90 5.17 -6.29
C TYR A 236 -0.29 6.12 -6.06
N GLY A 237 -0.08 7.39 -6.34
CA GLY A 237 -1.10 8.45 -6.16
C GLY A 237 -2.31 8.28 -7.06
N GLU A 238 -2.13 7.75 -8.28
CA GLU A 238 -3.20 7.45 -9.24
C GLU A 238 -4.19 6.41 -8.72
N GLY A 239 -3.79 5.59 -7.75
CA GLY A 239 -4.63 4.58 -7.13
C GLY A 239 -5.85 5.13 -6.41
N VAL A 240 -5.86 6.41 -6.01
CA VAL A 240 -7.06 7.08 -5.49
C VAL A 240 -8.12 7.20 -6.59
N GLY A 241 -7.70 7.47 -7.83
CA GLY A 241 -8.57 7.46 -9.00
C GLY A 241 -9.07 6.04 -9.32
N GLU A 242 -8.20 5.04 -9.31
CA GLU A 242 -8.59 3.62 -9.50
C GLU A 242 -9.59 3.18 -8.42
N PHE A 243 -9.37 3.58 -7.16
CA PHE A 243 -10.28 3.29 -6.06
C PHE A 243 -11.68 3.83 -6.29
N THR A 244 -11.80 5.09 -6.68
CA THR A 244 -13.11 5.71 -6.97
C THR A 244 -13.78 5.16 -8.22
N GLN A 245 -12.99 4.75 -9.20
CA GLN A 245 -13.50 4.11 -10.42
C GLN A 245 -14.05 2.71 -10.14
N ALA A 246 -13.35 1.91 -9.32
CA ALA A 246 -13.79 0.58 -8.93
C ALA A 246 -15.02 0.65 -8.00
N ASN A 247 -15.13 1.68 -7.17
CA ASN A 247 -16.21 1.88 -6.21
C ASN A 247 -17.05 3.10 -6.63
N ALA A 248 -17.88 2.95 -7.66
CA ALA A 248 -18.63 4.06 -8.28
C ALA A 248 -19.58 4.80 -7.28
N ASP A 249 -20.11 4.08 -6.29
CA ASP A 249 -20.98 4.62 -5.26
C ASP A 249 -20.22 5.04 -3.99
N CYS A 250 -18.89 5.22 -4.09
CA CYS A 250 -18.03 5.62 -2.97
C CYS A 250 -18.48 6.95 -2.34
N GLU A 251 -18.69 6.95 -1.03
CA GLU A 251 -18.90 8.19 -0.28
C GLU A 251 -17.59 9.00 -0.29
N ARG A 252 -17.66 10.26 -0.71
CA ARG A 252 -16.50 11.17 -0.74
C ARG A 252 -16.66 12.26 0.31
N ILE A 253 -15.71 12.33 1.24
CA ILE A 253 -15.62 13.35 2.28
C ILE A 253 -14.40 14.22 1.99
N VAL A 254 -14.60 15.47 1.59
CA VAL A 254 -13.53 16.41 1.28
C VAL A 254 -13.32 17.36 2.45
N LEU A 255 -12.12 17.34 3.01
CA LEU A 255 -11.70 18.18 4.13
C LEU A 255 -10.90 19.37 3.60
N THR A 256 -11.39 20.57 3.86
CA THR A 256 -10.81 21.84 3.35
C THR A 256 -10.20 22.71 4.45
N GLU A 257 -10.44 22.39 5.72
CA GLU A 257 -9.89 23.14 6.85
C GLU A 257 -8.64 22.43 7.41
N SER A 258 -7.51 23.10 7.38
CA SER A 258 -6.25 22.57 7.93
C SER A 258 -6.04 23.15 9.34
N HIS A 259 -5.81 22.26 10.30
CA HIS A 259 -5.41 22.58 11.66
C HIS A 259 -3.89 22.72 11.81
N ALA A 260 -3.15 22.61 10.72
CA ALA A 260 -1.73 22.97 10.65
C ALA A 260 -1.57 24.50 10.71
N CYS A 261 -0.31 24.98 10.88
CA CYS A 261 -0.06 26.43 10.83
C CYS A 261 -0.45 26.99 9.45
N GLY A 262 -0.87 28.27 9.40
CA GLY A 262 -1.36 28.90 8.19
C GLY A 262 -0.38 28.86 7.01
N ALA A 263 0.94 28.91 7.26
CA ALA A 263 1.95 28.76 6.22
C ALA A 263 1.92 27.34 5.60
N ALA A 264 1.73 26.29 6.40
CA ALA A 264 1.62 24.92 5.91
C ALA A 264 0.31 24.70 5.14
N ALA A 265 -0.81 25.29 5.59
CA ALA A 265 -2.08 25.25 4.89
C ALA A 265 -1.99 25.95 3.52
N HIS A 266 -1.36 27.12 3.47
CA HIS A 266 -1.15 27.85 2.22
C HIS A 266 -0.24 27.08 1.24
N ALA A 267 0.87 26.52 1.72
CA ALA A 267 1.75 25.70 0.90
C ALA A 267 1.02 24.45 0.36
N ALA A 268 0.23 23.78 1.20
CA ALA A 268 -0.58 22.63 0.79
C ALA A 268 -1.61 22.99 -0.28
N SER A 269 -2.29 24.14 -0.15
CA SER A 269 -3.24 24.64 -1.14
C SER A 269 -2.57 24.86 -2.50
N ARG A 270 -1.41 25.50 -2.51
CA ARG A 270 -0.64 25.77 -3.74
C ARG A 270 -0.18 24.47 -4.42
N LEU A 271 0.37 23.54 -3.66
CA LEU A 271 0.80 22.25 -4.20
C LEU A 271 -0.37 21.45 -4.79
N ARG A 272 -1.55 21.52 -4.17
CA ARG A 272 -2.74 20.85 -4.69
C ARG A 272 -3.26 21.49 -5.96
N GLU A 273 -3.25 22.80 -6.07
CA GLU A 273 -3.66 23.51 -7.28
C GLU A 273 -2.74 23.18 -8.47
N ASP A 274 -1.43 23.08 -8.21
CA ASP A 274 -0.44 22.70 -9.24
C ASP A 274 -0.59 21.22 -9.68
N ALA A 275 -0.89 20.32 -8.74
CA ALA A 275 -1.03 18.89 -9.01
C ALA A 275 -2.42 18.50 -9.55
N ALA A 276 -3.47 19.21 -9.13
CA ALA A 276 -4.87 18.97 -9.50
C ALA A 276 -5.62 20.30 -9.66
N PRO A 277 -5.52 20.96 -10.83
CA PRO A 277 -6.19 22.23 -11.08
C PRO A 277 -7.69 22.16 -10.78
N GLY A 278 -8.20 23.10 -9.99
CA GLY A 278 -9.59 23.13 -9.53
C GLY A 278 -9.85 22.33 -8.25
N ALA A 279 -8.82 21.80 -7.58
CA ALA A 279 -8.97 21.22 -6.24
C ALA A 279 -9.44 22.31 -5.24
N PRO A 280 -10.28 21.93 -4.24
CA PRO A 280 -10.74 22.87 -3.23
C PRO A 280 -9.60 23.56 -2.50
N GLU A 281 -9.75 24.86 -2.29
CA GLU A 281 -8.77 25.64 -1.52
C GLU A 281 -8.72 25.14 -0.07
N ILE A 282 -7.51 25.04 0.48
CA ILE A 282 -7.29 24.64 1.87
C ILE A 282 -7.13 25.91 2.72
N THR A 283 -8.06 26.08 3.67
CA THR A 283 -8.01 27.18 4.63
C THR A 283 -7.36 26.73 5.94
N GLY A 284 -6.47 27.52 6.48
CA GLY A 284 -5.86 27.27 7.78
C GLY A 284 -6.78 27.73 8.92
N VAL A 285 -6.98 26.89 9.91
CA VAL A 285 -7.65 27.24 11.17
C VAL A 285 -6.57 27.58 12.20
N GLY A 286 -6.21 28.85 12.31
CA GLY A 286 -5.23 29.35 13.27
C GLY A 286 -4.44 30.53 12.75
N ASP A 287 -3.93 31.35 13.68
CA ASP A 287 -3.10 32.51 13.36
C ASP A 287 -1.80 32.06 12.69
N ALA A 288 -1.64 32.39 11.41
CA ALA A 288 -0.35 32.29 10.75
C ALA A 288 0.55 33.37 11.33
N PRO A 289 1.78 33.06 11.77
CA PRO A 289 2.75 34.12 11.90
C PRO A 289 2.96 34.72 10.53
N ALA A 290 2.58 35.97 10.37
CA ALA A 290 2.90 36.76 9.19
C ALA A 290 4.44 36.86 9.12
N THR A 291 5.05 36.28 8.08
CA THR A 291 6.43 36.60 7.66
C THR A 291 6.43 36.93 6.19
#